data_ed2dfb32c968ce5b51a74450e77289ac
#
_entry.id   ed2dfb32c968ce5b51a74450e77289ac
#
_cell.length_a   1.000
_cell.length_b   1.000
_cell.length_c   1.000
_cell.angle_alpha   90.00
_cell.angle_beta   90.00
_cell.angle_gamma   90.00
#
_symmetry.space_group_name_H-M   'P 1'
#
loop_
_entity.id
_entity.type
_entity.pdbx_description
1 polymer ?
#
loop_
_entity_poly.entity_id
_entity_poly.type
_entity_poly.pdbx_seq_one_letter_code
_entity_poly.pdbx_strand_id
1 'polypeptide(L)'
;LYEIKKENIRHGEAGFPCAGYLDHYQNSEDSFPWHWHDELEIAWVTQGSVTVFIHAHSFVLHEGEGVFINRRIPHSYSGSDAGPAQMPNVLFHPALVYGTQESVYWEKYLKPLLLAPSFSHALLTGEAAWQSALLSHAGRTFLLLTEKPFGYEFHVRSALSEVLLLLAQNMAKATDAADGSLLRQADMDRIRLMLSFIQEHYTEPLQVQQIAASAFLSRRECLRCFQRTIGTSPMQYTIALRVQKARKLLLETDLPLLDICTECGFQDQSYFIKTFRERTGLSPARFRKHSGLTAGEPASSIRVLEDLPS
;
A
#
# COMPACT_ATOMS: atom_id res chain seq x y z
N LEU A 1 9.34 -2.69 -10.97
CA LEU A 1 9.05 -1.24 -11.01
C LEU A 1 7.99 -0.90 -9.97
N TYR A 2 8.40 -0.75 -8.71
CA TYR A 2 7.50 -0.22 -7.70
C TYR A 2 7.85 1.25 -7.50
N GLU A 3 7.26 2.09 -8.35
CA GLU A 3 7.16 3.51 -8.08
C GLU A 3 6.11 3.68 -6.97
N ILE A 4 6.37 4.49 -5.93
CA ILE A 4 5.25 5.06 -5.20
C ILE A 4 4.65 6.12 -6.11
N LYS A 5 4.14 5.73 -7.16
CA LYS A 5 3.19 6.44 -7.93
C LYS A 5 1.86 6.32 -7.19
N LYS A 6 0.99 7.29 -7.29
CA LYS A 6 -0.37 6.90 -7.57
C LYS A 6 -0.21 5.62 -8.34
N GLU A 7 -0.60 4.52 -7.74
CA GLU A 7 -0.42 3.24 -8.40
C GLU A 7 -1.08 3.37 -9.76
N ASN A 8 -0.27 3.49 -10.83
CA ASN A 8 -0.76 3.66 -12.20
C ASN A 8 -1.31 2.33 -12.74
N ILE A 9 -1.45 1.37 -11.83
CA ILE A 9 -2.13 0.13 -12.10
C ILE A 9 -3.63 0.43 -11.97
N ARG A 10 -4.35 0.16 -13.03
CA ARG A 10 -5.80 0.19 -13.00
C ARG A 10 -6.28 -1.09 -12.37
N HIS A 11 -6.82 -1.01 -11.16
CA HIS A 11 -7.39 -2.16 -10.48
C HIS A 11 -8.74 -2.52 -11.10
N GLY A 12 -8.79 -3.67 -11.79
CA GLY A 12 -9.95 -4.11 -12.54
C GLY A 12 -10.10 -3.43 -13.91
N GLU A 13 -11.26 -3.62 -14.52
CA GLU A 13 -11.60 -3.12 -15.86
C GLU A 13 -12.28 -1.74 -15.79
N ALA A 14 -12.40 -1.05 -16.95
CA ALA A 14 -13.06 0.26 -17.04
C ALA A 14 -14.51 0.25 -16.56
N GLY A 15 -15.23 -0.81 -16.87
CA GLY A 15 -16.62 -0.99 -16.48
C GLY A 15 -16.80 -1.64 -15.12
N PHE A 16 -15.74 -2.24 -14.57
CA PHE A 16 -15.77 -2.96 -13.31
C PHE A 16 -14.46 -2.72 -12.51
N PRO A 17 -14.32 -1.56 -11.85
CA PRO A 17 -13.09 -1.13 -11.18
C PRO A 17 -12.95 -1.82 -9.80
N CYS A 18 -12.68 -3.13 -9.82
CA CYS A 18 -12.46 -3.97 -8.65
C CYS A 18 -11.49 -5.08 -9.00
N ALA A 19 -10.52 -5.34 -8.13
CA ALA A 19 -9.55 -6.42 -8.27
C ALA A 19 -9.22 -7.03 -6.90
N GLY A 20 -8.88 -8.33 -6.92
CA GLY A 20 -8.38 -9.05 -5.75
C GLY A 20 -6.96 -9.52 -6.01
N TYR A 21 -6.10 -9.47 -4.97
CA TYR A 21 -4.72 -9.92 -5.01
C TYR A 21 -4.41 -10.78 -3.78
N LEU A 22 -3.44 -11.66 -3.90
CA LEU A 22 -2.92 -12.44 -2.80
C LEU A 22 -1.42 -12.16 -2.64
N ASP A 23 -1.09 -11.44 -1.59
CA ASP A 23 0.29 -11.12 -1.27
C ASP A 23 0.90 -12.19 -0.38
N HIS A 24 2.17 -12.51 -0.67
CA HIS A 24 2.98 -13.46 0.08
C HIS A 24 4.21 -12.76 0.64
N TYR A 25 4.46 -12.97 1.93
CA TYR A 25 5.63 -12.46 2.64
C TYR A 25 6.39 -13.64 3.23
N GLN A 26 7.70 -13.74 3.00
CA GLN A 26 8.53 -14.80 3.57
C GLN A 26 9.14 -14.40 4.92
N ASN A 27 9.43 -13.12 5.09
CA ASN A 27 10.06 -12.54 6.29
C ASN A 27 9.85 -11.02 6.33
N SER A 28 10.42 -10.34 7.33
CA SER A 28 10.31 -8.88 7.50
C SER A 28 10.98 -8.05 6.40
N GLU A 29 11.86 -8.65 5.59
CA GLU A 29 12.48 -7.95 4.44
C GLU A 29 11.54 -7.87 3.24
N ASP A 30 10.56 -8.77 3.15
CA ASP A 30 9.53 -8.71 2.13
C ASP A 30 8.54 -7.61 2.49
N SER A 31 8.50 -6.59 1.67
CA SER A 31 7.64 -5.43 1.91
C SER A 31 6.98 -4.96 0.62
N PHE A 32 5.72 -4.62 0.73
CA PHE A 32 5.07 -3.79 -0.27
C PHE A 32 5.35 -2.32 0.09
N PRO A 33 5.96 -1.54 -0.83
CA PRO A 33 6.45 -0.21 -0.49
C PRO A 33 5.32 0.76 -0.15
N TRP A 34 5.69 1.92 0.40
CA TRP A 34 4.78 3.04 0.55
C TRP A 34 4.18 3.44 -0.79
N HIS A 35 2.85 3.38 -0.88
CA HIS A 35 2.05 3.72 -2.07
C HIS A 35 0.71 4.32 -1.65
N TRP A 36 -0.03 4.80 -2.60
CA TRP A 36 -1.42 5.21 -2.46
C TRP A 36 -2.14 5.06 -3.79
N HIS A 37 -3.43 4.88 -3.77
CA HIS A 37 -4.31 4.72 -4.92
C HIS A 37 -5.65 5.42 -4.71
N ASP A 38 -6.46 5.56 -5.76
CA ASP A 38 -7.78 6.19 -5.69
C ASP A 38 -8.87 5.21 -5.23
N GLU A 39 -8.57 3.94 -5.13
CA GLU A 39 -9.44 2.87 -4.67
C GLU A 39 -9.51 2.85 -3.13
N LEU A 40 -10.54 2.19 -2.63
CA LEU A 40 -10.63 1.69 -1.27
C LEU A 40 -9.95 0.32 -1.22
N GLU A 41 -9.30 0.00 -0.12
CA GLU A 41 -8.65 -1.29 0.07
C GLU A 41 -9.15 -1.98 1.33
N ILE A 42 -9.33 -3.30 1.23
CA ILE A 42 -9.53 -4.18 2.38
C ILE A 42 -8.48 -5.27 2.27
N ALA A 43 -7.58 -5.35 3.25
CA ALA A 43 -6.57 -6.39 3.34
C ALA A 43 -6.74 -7.15 4.66
N TRP A 44 -6.48 -8.46 4.65
CA TRP A 44 -6.57 -9.29 5.86
C TRP A 44 -5.56 -10.44 5.83
N VAL A 45 -5.15 -10.91 6.99
CA VAL A 45 -4.17 -11.98 7.11
C VAL A 45 -4.89 -13.33 7.20
N THR A 46 -4.54 -14.26 6.33
CA THR A 46 -5.06 -15.64 6.35
C THR A 46 -4.04 -16.64 6.88
N GLN A 47 -2.76 -16.24 6.97
CA GLN A 47 -1.69 -17.04 7.55
C GLN A 47 -0.59 -16.11 8.06
N GLY A 48 -0.05 -16.38 9.24
CA GLY A 48 1.09 -15.67 9.81
C GLY A 48 0.75 -14.26 10.34
N SER A 49 1.63 -13.31 10.12
CA SER A 49 1.43 -11.92 10.53
C SER A 49 2.08 -10.92 9.56
N VAL A 50 1.42 -9.78 9.37
CA VAL A 50 1.88 -8.69 8.50
C VAL A 50 1.81 -7.38 9.26
N THR A 51 2.85 -6.56 9.13
CA THR A 51 2.83 -5.20 9.68
C THR A 51 2.34 -4.23 8.61
N VAL A 52 1.26 -3.53 8.89
CA VAL A 52 0.77 -2.42 8.07
C VAL A 52 1.27 -1.10 8.64
N PHE A 53 1.77 -0.23 7.77
CA PHE A 53 2.21 1.12 8.11
C PHE A 53 1.23 2.12 7.48
N ILE A 54 0.62 2.96 8.31
CA ILE A 54 -0.32 4.01 7.89
C ILE A 54 0.03 5.27 8.67
N HIS A 55 0.34 6.35 7.97
CA HIS A 55 0.93 7.54 8.59
C HIS A 55 2.23 7.17 9.34
N ALA A 56 2.47 7.79 10.50
CA ALA A 56 3.61 7.48 11.37
C ALA A 56 3.35 6.29 12.32
N HIS A 57 2.29 5.52 12.09
CA HIS A 57 1.91 4.39 12.93
C HIS A 57 2.14 3.07 12.21
N SER A 58 2.45 2.04 12.97
CA SER A 58 2.49 0.67 12.50
C SER A 58 1.58 -0.21 13.34
N PHE A 59 0.92 -1.16 12.70
CA PHE A 59 0.00 -2.11 13.32
C PHE A 59 0.38 -3.51 12.85
N VAL A 60 0.52 -4.45 13.76
CA VAL A 60 0.71 -5.85 13.40
C VAL A 60 -0.67 -6.48 13.26
N LEU A 61 -0.94 -7.06 12.12
CA LEU A 61 -2.14 -7.84 11.84
C LEU A 61 -1.79 -9.32 11.95
N HIS A 62 -2.56 -10.05 12.71
CA HIS A 62 -2.45 -11.49 12.86
C HIS A 62 -3.50 -12.22 12.02
N GLU A 63 -3.40 -13.54 11.93
CA GLU A 63 -4.38 -14.38 11.24
C GLU A 63 -5.81 -14.09 11.72
N GLY A 64 -6.71 -13.85 10.78
CA GLY A 64 -8.10 -13.44 11.04
C GLY A 64 -8.31 -11.94 11.23
N GLU A 65 -7.25 -11.15 11.34
CA GLU A 65 -7.32 -9.69 11.43
C GLU A 65 -7.11 -9.03 10.07
N GLY A 66 -7.56 -7.79 9.93
CA GLY A 66 -7.43 -7.03 8.70
C GLY A 66 -7.45 -5.53 8.90
N VAL A 67 -7.40 -4.82 7.79
CA VAL A 67 -7.46 -3.37 7.73
C VAL A 67 -8.31 -2.93 6.54
N PHE A 68 -9.15 -1.92 6.77
CA PHE A 68 -9.74 -1.13 5.71
C PHE A 68 -8.94 0.16 5.57
N ILE A 69 -8.55 0.52 4.34
CA ILE A 69 -7.80 1.75 4.02
C ILE A 69 -8.64 2.61 3.08
N ASN A 70 -8.81 3.88 3.46
CA ASN A 70 -9.54 4.84 2.65
C ASN A 70 -8.69 5.29 1.45
N ARG A 71 -9.35 5.88 0.46
CA ARG A 71 -8.75 6.41 -0.76
C ARG A 71 -7.61 7.38 -0.47
N ARG A 72 -6.55 7.29 -1.28
CA ARG A 72 -5.42 8.23 -1.24
C ARG A 72 -4.69 8.29 0.09
N ILE A 73 -4.79 7.29 0.93
CA ILE A 73 -4.03 7.19 2.17
C ILE A 73 -2.69 6.50 1.88
N PRO A 74 -1.55 7.17 2.09
CA PRO A 74 -0.26 6.51 1.98
C PRO A 74 -0.12 5.40 3.00
N HIS A 75 0.23 4.21 2.52
CA HIS A 75 0.42 3.02 3.36
C HIS A 75 1.48 2.09 2.76
N SER A 76 1.94 1.15 3.56
CA SER A 76 2.86 0.08 3.15
C SER A 76 2.67 -1.15 4.01
N TYR A 77 3.18 -2.29 3.55
CA TYR A 77 3.11 -3.56 4.25
C TYR A 77 4.51 -4.19 4.37
N SER A 78 4.73 -4.96 5.41
CA SER A 78 5.95 -5.75 5.61
C SER A 78 5.60 -7.06 6.25
N GLY A 79 6.23 -8.13 5.81
CA GLY A 79 6.16 -9.43 6.48
C GLY A 79 6.73 -9.39 7.89
N SER A 80 6.79 -10.54 8.52
CA SER A 80 7.30 -10.74 9.88
C SER A 80 8.41 -11.78 9.89
N ASP A 81 9.40 -11.65 10.79
CA ASP A 81 10.41 -12.67 11.02
C ASP A 81 9.87 -13.89 11.80
N ALA A 82 8.61 -13.84 12.23
CA ALA A 82 7.94 -14.97 12.88
C ALA A 82 7.60 -16.11 11.90
N GLY A 83 7.70 -15.88 10.59
CA GLY A 83 7.46 -16.87 9.54
C GLY A 83 6.67 -16.31 8.36
N PRO A 84 6.44 -17.17 7.35
CA PRO A 84 5.70 -16.77 6.14
C PRO A 84 4.28 -16.31 6.46
N ALA A 85 3.81 -15.32 5.69
CA ALA A 85 2.45 -14.78 5.81
C ALA A 85 1.75 -14.70 4.46
N GLN A 86 0.42 -14.81 4.48
CA GLN A 86 -0.46 -14.61 3.34
C GLN A 86 -1.50 -13.53 3.67
N MET A 87 -1.65 -12.58 2.76
CA MET A 87 -2.54 -11.45 2.92
C MET A 87 -3.33 -11.20 1.62
N PRO A 88 -4.53 -11.80 1.48
CA PRO A 88 -5.44 -11.39 0.42
C PRO A 88 -5.88 -9.94 0.63
N ASN A 89 -6.12 -9.26 -0.49
CA ASN A 89 -6.67 -7.91 -0.48
C ASN A 89 -7.66 -7.70 -1.63
N VAL A 90 -8.55 -6.75 -1.47
CA VAL A 90 -9.53 -6.32 -2.48
C VAL A 90 -9.44 -4.81 -2.60
N LEU A 91 -9.14 -4.35 -3.81
CA LEU A 91 -9.14 -2.94 -4.19
C LEU A 91 -10.34 -2.64 -5.06
N PHE A 92 -11.08 -1.59 -4.75
CA PHE A 92 -12.24 -1.19 -5.56
C PHE A 92 -12.49 0.31 -5.54
N HIS A 93 -12.90 0.85 -6.68
CA HIS A 93 -13.34 2.24 -6.73
C HIS A 93 -14.77 2.34 -6.16
N PRO A 94 -15.04 3.23 -5.19
CA PRO A 94 -16.34 3.27 -4.50
C PRO A 94 -17.52 3.60 -5.42
N ALA A 95 -17.29 4.16 -6.61
CA ALA A 95 -18.34 4.37 -7.62
C ALA A 95 -19.00 3.06 -8.08
N LEU A 96 -18.33 1.92 -7.94
CA LEU A 96 -18.92 0.61 -8.17
C LEU A 96 -20.17 0.39 -7.31
N VAL A 97 -20.20 0.94 -6.10
CA VAL A 97 -21.33 0.84 -5.16
C VAL A 97 -22.29 2.00 -5.32
N TYR A 98 -21.81 3.25 -5.27
CA TYR A 98 -22.71 4.40 -5.25
C TYR A 98 -23.20 4.86 -6.64
N GLY A 99 -22.57 4.42 -7.72
CA GLY A 99 -22.93 4.85 -9.08
C GLY A 99 -22.49 6.28 -9.37
N THR A 100 -23.39 7.24 -9.20
CA THR A 100 -23.12 8.66 -9.41
C THR A 100 -23.05 9.44 -8.09
N GLN A 101 -22.43 10.63 -8.13
CA GLN A 101 -22.29 11.48 -6.94
C GLN A 101 -23.63 12.10 -6.46
N GLU A 102 -24.66 12.10 -7.30
CA GLU A 102 -26.00 12.57 -6.97
C GLU A 102 -26.84 11.46 -6.28
N SER A 103 -26.33 10.25 -6.19
CA SER A 103 -27.05 9.13 -5.59
C SER A 103 -27.23 9.29 -4.09
N VAL A 104 -28.32 8.74 -3.56
CA VAL A 104 -28.56 8.70 -2.10
C VAL A 104 -27.46 7.93 -1.36
N TYR A 105 -26.86 6.93 -2.00
CA TYR A 105 -25.75 6.14 -1.45
C TYR A 105 -24.53 7.03 -1.17
N TRP A 106 -24.18 7.89 -2.13
CA TRP A 106 -23.10 8.84 -1.98
C TRP A 106 -23.43 9.93 -0.97
N GLU A 107 -24.46 10.74 -1.23
CA GLU A 107 -24.73 11.97 -0.46
C GLU A 107 -25.05 11.68 1.02
N LYS A 108 -25.82 10.62 1.29
CA LYS A 108 -26.27 10.34 2.65
C LYS A 108 -25.30 9.49 3.46
N TYR A 109 -24.58 8.53 2.82
CA TYR A 109 -23.85 7.50 3.56
C TYR A 109 -22.35 7.56 3.33
N LEU A 110 -21.88 7.62 2.08
CA LEU A 110 -20.46 7.43 1.78
C LEU A 110 -19.67 8.73 1.79
N LYS A 111 -20.24 9.83 1.33
CA LYS A 111 -19.57 11.14 1.34
C LYS A 111 -19.18 11.60 2.74
N PRO A 112 -20.08 11.57 3.76
CA PRO A 112 -19.71 11.93 5.13
C PRO A 112 -18.60 11.06 5.70
N LEU A 113 -18.55 9.77 5.35
CA LEU A 113 -17.54 8.84 5.80
C LEU A 113 -16.22 9.01 5.04
N LEU A 114 -16.25 8.82 3.72
CA LEU A 114 -15.04 8.72 2.91
C LEU A 114 -14.30 10.05 2.71
N LEU A 115 -15.01 11.17 2.83
CA LEU A 115 -14.40 12.51 2.78
C LEU A 115 -14.10 13.08 4.18
N ALA A 116 -14.43 12.36 5.25
CA ALA A 116 -14.07 12.79 6.59
C ALA A 116 -12.53 12.77 6.74
N PRO A 117 -11.90 13.91 7.06
CA PRO A 117 -10.44 14.00 7.19
C PRO A 117 -9.87 13.12 8.32
N SER A 118 -10.70 12.76 9.29
CA SER A 118 -10.35 11.88 10.40
C SER A 118 -10.38 10.40 10.03
N PHE A 119 -11.05 10.01 8.94
CA PHE A 119 -11.22 8.63 8.54
C PHE A 119 -10.19 8.20 7.48
N SER A 120 -9.02 7.77 7.91
CA SER A 120 -7.98 7.24 7.04
C SER A 120 -8.03 5.71 6.90
N HIS A 121 -8.33 5.00 7.98
CA HIS A 121 -8.37 3.54 8.02
C HIS A 121 -9.24 3.04 9.18
N ALA A 122 -9.54 1.75 9.17
CA ALA A 122 -10.14 1.03 10.29
C ALA A 122 -9.43 -0.32 10.47
N LEU A 123 -8.94 -0.60 11.67
CA LEU A 123 -8.43 -1.91 12.03
C LEU A 123 -9.59 -2.86 12.27
N LEU A 124 -9.47 -4.08 11.78
CA LEU A 124 -10.49 -5.13 11.82
C LEU A 124 -9.93 -6.31 12.62
N THR A 125 -9.97 -6.18 13.95
CA THR A 125 -9.40 -7.15 14.90
C THR A 125 -10.36 -8.30 15.24
N GLY A 126 -11.60 -8.24 14.76
CA GLY A 126 -12.63 -9.23 15.08
C GLY A 126 -13.28 -9.06 16.46
N GLU A 127 -12.86 -8.05 17.26
CA GLU A 127 -13.44 -7.79 18.59
C GLU A 127 -14.92 -7.44 18.56
N ALA A 128 -15.38 -6.80 17.49
CA ALA A 128 -16.77 -6.47 17.29
C ALA A 128 -17.37 -7.28 16.13
N ALA A 129 -18.61 -7.74 16.29
CA ALA A 129 -19.29 -8.58 15.31
C ALA A 129 -19.35 -7.98 13.89
N TRP A 130 -19.45 -6.65 13.77
CA TRP A 130 -19.44 -5.98 12.47
C TRP A 130 -18.09 -6.10 11.72
N GLN A 131 -16.96 -6.18 12.45
CA GLN A 131 -15.64 -6.35 11.85
C GLN A 131 -15.50 -7.74 11.21
N SER A 132 -15.93 -8.78 11.92
CA SER A 132 -15.95 -10.16 11.41
C SER A 132 -16.90 -10.29 10.21
N ALA A 133 -18.07 -9.65 10.26
CA ALA A 133 -19.00 -9.60 9.13
C ALA A 133 -18.38 -8.90 7.91
N LEU A 134 -17.67 -7.78 8.13
CA LEU A 134 -16.99 -7.06 7.06
C LEU A 134 -15.89 -7.93 6.41
N LEU A 135 -15.05 -8.60 7.20
CA LEU A 135 -14.03 -9.52 6.70
C LEU A 135 -14.65 -10.70 5.95
N SER A 136 -15.78 -11.22 6.39
CA SER A 136 -16.52 -12.26 5.67
C SER A 136 -17.00 -11.79 4.29
N HIS A 137 -17.53 -10.55 4.18
CA HIS A 137 -17.89 -9.97 2.88
C HIS A 137 -16.67 -9.72 2.00
N ALA A 138 -15.53 -9.29 2.56
CA ALA A 138 -14.28 -9.13 1.83
C ALA A 138 -13.77 -10.46 1.28
N GLY A 139 -13.74 -11.51 2.11
CA GLY A 139 -13.36 -12.86 1.69
C GLY A 139 -14.26 -13.42 0.59
N ARG A 140 -15.60 -13.22 0.72
CA ARG A 140 -16.54 -13.58 -0.34
C ARG A 140 -16.27 -12.81 -1.64
N THR A 141 -15.98 -11.52 -1.54
CA THR A 141 -15.63 -10.70 -2.71
C THR A 141 -14.39 -11.24 -3.40
N PHE A 142 -13.34 -11.57 -2.64
CA PHE A 142 -12.10 -12.13 -3.17
C PHE A 142 -12.35 -13.45 -3.91
N LEU A 143 -13.11 -14.39 -3.33
CA LEU A 143 -13.49 -15.65 -3.98
C LEU A 143 -14.25 -15.43 -5.29
N LEU A 144 -15.22 -14.52 -5.30
CA LEU A 144 -15.98 -14.19 -6.50
C LEU A 144 -15.12 -13.60 -7.61
N LEU A 145 -14.12 -12.78 -7.26
CA LEU A 145 -13.16 -12.21 -8.21
C LEU A 145 -12.19 -13.28 -8.76
N THR A 146 -11.94 -14.33 -7.98
CA THR A 146 -11.08 -15.46 -8.38
C THR A 146 -11.83 -16.43 -9.30
N GLU A 147 -13.03 -16.87 -8.88
CA GLU A 147 -13.80 -17.92 -9.56
C GLU A 147 -14.61 -17.41 -10.75
N LYS A 148 -14.97 -16.13 -10.75
CA LYS A 148 -15.75 -15.42 -11.79
C LYS A 148 -16.98 -16.21 -12.27
N PRO A 149 -17.87 -16.73 -11.40
CA PRO A 149 -19.10 -17.39 -11.84
C PRO A 149 -20.01 -16.40 -12.57
N PHE A 150 -20.92 -16.89 -13.39
CA PHE A 150 -21.86 -16.02 -14.12
C PHE A 150 -22.56 -15.04 -13.18
N GLY A 151 -22.45 -13.74 -13.47
CA GLY A 151 -23.03 -12.65 -12.67
C GLY A 151 -22.24 -12.31 -11.40
N TYR A 152 -20.96 -12.72 -11.30
CA TYR A 152 -20.11 -12.42 -10.15
C TYR A 152 -20.03 -10.92 -9.86
N GLU A 153 -20.10 -10.06 -10.85
CA GLU A 153 -20.06 -8.60 -10.71
C GLU A 153 -21.22 -8.09 -9.83
N PHE A 154 -22.42 -8.64 -9.99
CA PHE A 154 -23.57 -8.32 -9.14
C PHE A 154 -23.33 -8.75 -7.70
N HIS A 155 -22.80 -9.94 -7.49
CA HIS A 155 -22.50 -10.47 -6.17
C HIS A 155 -21.38 -9.70 -5.48
N VAL A 156 -20.31 -9.33 -6.20
CA VAL A 156 -19.23 -8.47 -5.71
C VAL A 156 -19.77 -7.10 -5.29
N ARG A 157 -20.56 -6.45 -6.15
CA ARG A 157 -21.19 -5.17 -5.82
C ARG A 157 -22.05 -5.26 -4.57
N SER A 158 -22.84 -6.34 -4.44
CA SER A 158 -23.68 -6.56 -3.26
C SER A 158 -22.84 -6.71 -1.98
N ALA A 159 -21.80 -7.55 -2.01
CA ALA A 159 -20.90 -7.75 -0.87
C ALA A 159 -20.15 -6.46 -0.47
N LEU A 160 -19.66 -5.69 -1.44
CA LEU A 160 -19.01 -4.41 -1.19
C LEU A 160 -19.99 -3.33 -0.69
N SER A 161 -21.28 -3.42 -1.05
CA SER A 161 -22.31 -2.55 -0.49
C SER A 161 -22.50 -2.80 1.00
N GLU A 162 -22.52 -4.06 1.43
CA GLU A 162 -22.57 -4.43 2.86
C GLU A 162 -21.31 -3.97 3.61
N VAL A 163 -20.12 -4.13 3.04
CA VAL A 163 -18.87 -3.60 3.60
C VAL A 163 -18.98 -2.11 3.90
N LEU A 164 -19.39 -1.31 2.90
CA LEU A 164 -19.49 0.14 3.05
C LEU A 164 -20.61 0.56 4.00
N LEU A 165 -21.70 -0.20 4.05
CA LEU A 165 -22.78 0.03 5.02
C LEU A 165 -22.32 -0.24 6.46
N LEU A 166 -21.61 -1.34 6.71
CA LEU A 166 -21.05 -1.67 8.03
C LEU A 166 -20.07 -0.59 8.50
N LEU A 167 -19.21 -0.11 7.61
CA LEU A 167 -18.30 1.00 7.91
C LEU A 167 -19.06 2.30 8.24
N ALA A 168 -20.05 2.66 7.41
CA ALA A 168 -20.85 3.87 7.64
C ALA A 168 -21.60 3.83 8.97
N GLN A 169 -22.15 2.69 9.36
CA GLN A 169 -22.87 2.51 10.63
C GLN A 169 -21.97 2.61 11.87
N ASN A 170 -20.74 2.11 11.78
CA ASN A 170 -19.87 1.96 12.94
C ASN A 170 -18.80 3.05 13.06
N MET A 171 -18.42 3.69 11.93
CA MET A 171 -17.36 4.71 11.90
C MET A 171 -17.92 6.15 11.84
N ALA A 172 -19.21 6.37 11.55
CA ALA A 172 -19.80 7.71 11.46
C ALA A 172 -19.62 8.54 12.75
N LYS A 173 -19.70 7.89 13.92
CA LYS A 173 -19.51 8.56 15.21
C LYS A 173 -18.06 8.92 15.52
N ALA A 174 -17.10 8.22 14.93
CA ALA A 174 -15.68 8.50 15.08
C ALA A 174 -15.23 9.73 14.26
N THR A 175 -16.03 10.11 13.25
CA THR A 175 -15.72 11.24 12.35
C THR A 175 -16.08 12.59 12.95
N ASP A 176 -16.99 12.65 13.91
CA ASP A 176 -17.47 13.91 14.51
C ASP A 176 -16.50 14.51 15.57
N ALA A 177 -15.50 13.77 16.02
CA ALA A 177 -14.66 14.11 17.16
C ALA A 177 -13.32 14.83 16.81
N ALA A 178 -13.08 15.27 15.56
CA ALA A 178 -11.74 15.65 15.15
C ALA A 178 -11.55 17.16 14.90
N ASP A 179 -11.09 17.85 15.90
CA ASP A 179 -10.62 19.26 15.86
C ASP A 179 -9.21 19.44 15.21
N GLY A 180 -8.71 18.47 14.49
CA GLY A 180 -7.41 18.50 13.77
C GLY A 180 -7.51 18.18 12.27
N SER A 181 -8.72 18.10 11.74
CA SER A 181 -8.99 17.47 10.44
C SER A 181 -8.43 18.22 9.22
N LEU A 182 -8.51 19.54 9.20
CA LEU A 182 -8.02 20.36 8.08
C LEU A 182 -6.49 20.34 7.95
N LEU A 183 -5.78 20.33 9.07
CA LEU A 183 -4.31 20.24 9.06
C LEU A 183 -3.83 18.87 8.58
N ARG A 184 -4.53 17.80 8.95
CA ARG A 184 -4.22 16.44 8.47
C ARG A 184 -4.46 16.30 6.97
N GLN A 185 -5.56 16.83 6.45
CA GLN A 185 -5.84 16.81 5.01
C GLN A 185 -4.78 17.58 4.21
N ALA A 186 -4.40 18.76 4.67
CA ALA A 186 -3.34 19.54 4.04
C ALA A 186 -1.99 18.79 4.08
N ASP A 187 -1.64 18.13 5.18
CA ASP A 187 -0.43 17.32 5.25
C ASP A 187 -0.50 16.09 4.33
N MET A 188 -1.67 15.47 4.15
CA MET A 188 -1.87 14.38 3.20
C MET A 188 -1.65 14.82 1.75
N ASP A 189 -2.18 15.96 1.36
CA ASP A 189 -1.99 16.49 0.01
C ASP A 189 -0.52 16.86 -0.23
N ARG A 190 0.12 17.48 0.76
CA ARG A 190 1.55 17.83 0.73
C ARG A 190 2.45 16.60 0.65
N ILE A 191 2.19 15.56 1.46
CA ILE A 191 3.01 14.35 1.43
C ILE A 191 2.90 13.62 0.10
N ARG A 192 1.71 13.57 -0.51
CA ARG A 192 1.52 12.98 -1.85
C ARG A 192 2.38 13.68 -2.90
N LEU A 193 2.36 15.03 -2.92
CA LEU A 193 3.19 15.80 -3.84
C LEU A 193 4.69 15.51 -3.64
N MET A 194 5.14 15.48 -2.39
CA MET A 194 6.54 15.19 -2.06
C MET A 194 6.94 13.75 -2.41
N LEU A 195 6.06 12.77 -2.15
CA LEU A 195 6.31 11.39 -2.50
C LEU A 195 6.36 11.20 -4.02
N SER A 196 5.43 11.77 -4.78
CA SER A 196 5.45 11.73 -6.25
C SER A 196 6.74 12.35 -6.78
N PHE A 197 7.14 13.51 -6.26
CA PHE A 197 8.38 14.17 -6.66
C PHE A 197 9.62 13.30 -6.41
N ILE A 198 9.74 12.69 -5.21
CA ILE A 198 10.87 11.80 -4.91
C ILE A 198 10.93 10.66 -5.90
N GLN A 199 9.79 10.15 -6.30
CA GLN A 199 9.71 9.00 -7.20
C GLN A 199 10.05 9.29 -8.65
N GLU A 200 9.67 10.45 -9.11
CA GLU A 200 10.02 10.90 -10.45
C GLU A 200 11.52 11.19 -10.55
N HIS A 201 12.15 11.56 -9.42
CA HIS A 201 13.51 12.06 -9.38
C HIS A 201 14.49 11.25 -8.51
N TYR A 202 14.11 10.06 -8.01
CA TYR A 202 14.96 9.29 -7.07
C TYR A 202 16.32 8.90 -7.66
N THR A 203 16.45 8.80 -8.99
CA THR A 203 17.72 8.52 -9.68
C THR A 203 18.66 9.71 -9.70
N GLU A 204 18.17 10.92 -9.45
CA GLU A 204 18.91 12.17 -9.47
C GLU A 204 19.50 12.52 -8.09
N PRO A 205 20.49 13.43 -8.02
CA PRO A 205 20.95 13.97 -6.74
C PRO A 205 19.86 14.85 -6.08
N LEU A 206 19.01 14.24 -5.26
CA LEU A 206 17.92 14.94 -4.57
C LEU A 206 18.38 15.68 -3.32
N GLN A 207 17.82 16.86 -3.11
CA GLN A 207 17.96 17.66 -1.89
C GLN A 207 16.59 17.89 -1.23
N VAL A 208 16.58 18.01 0.11
CA VAL A 208 15.35 18.27 0.87
C VAL A 208 14.63 19.54 0.40
N GLN A 209 15.38 20.55 -0.06
CA GLN A 209 14.81 21.79 -0.59
C GLN A 209 13.97 21.58 -1.84
N GLN A 210 14.40 20.72 -2.75
CA GLN A 210 13.67 20.38 -3.98
C GLN A 210 12.38 19.64 -3.64
N ILE A 211 12.46 18.66 -2.71
CA ILE A 211 11.30 17.92 -2.21
C ILE A 211 10.32 18.86 -1.50
N ALA A 212 10.80 19.79 -0.70
CA ALA A 212 9.95 20.78 -0.03
C ALA A 212 9.24 21.71 -1.04
N ALA A 213 9.95 22.16 -2.07
CA ALA A 213 9.43 23.04 -3.11
C ALA A 213 8.29 22.37 -3.90
N SER A 214 8.33 21.05 -4.13
CA SER A 214 7.26 20.32 -4.83
C SER A 214 5.90 20.41 -4.13
N ALA A 215 5.91 20.64 -2.82
CA ALA A 215 4.69 20.81 -2.01
C ALA A 215 4.50 22.23 -1.48
N PHE A 216 5.21 23.22 -2.02
CA PHE A 216 5.18 24.62 -1.59
C PHE A 216 5.52 24.82 -0.10
N LEU A 217 6.45 24.01 0.43
CA LEU A 217 6.85 24.01 1.83
C LEU A 217 8.26 24.57 2.02
N SER A 218 8.52 25.13 3.21
CA SER A 218 9.88 25.34 3.69
C SER A 218 10.54 23.98 4.00
N ARG A 219 11.88 23.93 4.00
CA ARG A 219 12.63 22.72 4.41
C ARG A 219 12.19 22.20 5.78
N ARG A 220 11.95 23.08 6.73
CA ARG A 220 11.53 22.71 8.10
C ARG A 220 10.15 22.07 8.13
N GLU A 221 9.21 22.62 7.37
CA GLU A 221 7.84 22.07 7.27
C GLU A 221 7.80 20.76 6.52
N CYS A 222 8.60 20.60 5.46
CA CYS A 222 8.78 19.34 4.75
C CYS A 222 9.25 18.24 5.71
N LEU A 223 10.31 18.46 6.49
CA LEU A 223 10.80 17.51 7.47
C LEU A 223 9.74 17.15 8.52
N ARG A 224 8.99 18.14 9.01
CA ARG A 224 7.90 17.92 9.98
C ARG A 224 6.73 17.14 9.38
N CYS A 225 6.34 17.46 8.14
CA CYS A 225 5.27 16.78 7.43
C CYS A 225 5.64 15.30 7.21
N PHE A 226 6.84 15.03 6.71
CA PHE A 226 7.35 13.66 6.53
C PHE A 226 7.37 12.88 7.85
N GLN A 227 7.89 13.49 8.93
CA GLN A 227 7.96 12.83 10.24
C GLN A 227 6.57 12.49 10.79
N ARG A 228 5.60 13.42 10.65
CA ARG A 228 4.22 13.19 11.13
C ARG A 228 3.47 12.17 10.30
N THR A 229 3.74 12.10 8.99
CA THR A 229 2.93 11.33 8.04
C THR A 229 3.53 9.98 7.73
N ILE A 230 4.86 9.92 7.55
CA ILE A 230 5.58 8.71 7.13
C ILE A 230 6.46 8.15 8.25
N GLY A 231 6.73 8.92 9.31
CA GLY A 231 7.57 8.48 10.43
C GLY A 231 9.06 8.54 10.15
N THR A 232 9.50 9.11 9.01
CA THR A 232 10.91 9.16 8.62
C THR A 232 11.26 10.50 7.96
N SER A 233 12.53 10.70 7.58
CA SER A 233 12.92 11.88 6.81
C SER A 233 12.81 11.66 5.30
N PRO A 234 12.64 12.72 4.48
CA PRO A 234 12.58 12.61 3.02
C PRO A 234 13.80 11.87 2.43
N MET A 235 14.99 12.14 2.95
CA MET A 235 16.22 11.52 2.43
C MET A 235 16.34 10.04 2.83
N GLN A 236 15.97 9.68 4.05
CA GLN A 236 15.93 8.26 4.47
C GLN A 236 14.92 7.47 3.67
N TYR A 237 13.78 8.08 3.36
CA TYR A 237 12.77 7.53 2.48
C TYR A 237 13.34 7.31 1.05
N THR A 238 14.00 8.33 0.47
CA THR A 238 14.64 8.23 -0.85
C THR A 238 15.66 7.09 -0.90
N ILE A 239 16.47 6.96 0.15
CA ILE A 239 17.46 5.87 0.25
C ILE A 239 16.76 4.50 0.33
N ALA A 240 15.68 4.37 1.11
CA ALA A 240 14.91 3.12 1.19
C ALA A 240 14.35 2.73 -0.18
N LEU A 241 13.78 3.69 -0.91
CA LEU A 241 13.28 3.51 -2.27
C LEU A 241 14.38 3.03 -3.23
N ARG A 242 15.55 3.66 -3.20
CA ARG A 242 16.71 3.26 -4.03
C ARG A 242 17.17 1.83 -3.76
N VAL A 243 17.27 1.44 -2.48
CA VAL A 243 17.64 0.06 -2.08
C VAL A 243 16.61 -0.94 -2.58
N GLN A 244 15.34 -0.63 -2.47
CA GLN A 244 14.27 -1.48 -2.97
C GLN A 244 14.34 -1.67 -4.49
N LYS A 245 14.56 -0.59 -5.26
CA LYS A 245 14.78 -0.68 -6.70
C LYS A 245 15.99 -1.56 -7.04
N ALA A 246 17.08 -1.41 -6.28
CA ALA A 246 18.27 -2.24 -6.45
C ALA A 246 17.99 -3.73 -6.15
N ARG A 247 17.20 -4.05 -5.11
CA ARG A 247 16.75 -5.45 -4.84
C ARG A 247 16.06 -6.03 -6.07
N LYS A 248 15.11 -5.29 -6.66
CA LYS A 248 14.38 -5.74 -7.84
C LYS A 248 15.31 -5.99 -9.02
N LEU A 249 16.18 -5.05 -9.36
CA LEU A 249 17.14 -5.22 -10.46
C LEU A 249 18.11 -6.39 -10.24
N LEU A 250 18.51 -6.63 -8.99
CA LEU A 250 19.36 -7.77 -8.63
C LEU A 250 18.67 -9.13 -8.85
N LEU A 251 17.33 -9.19 -8.69
CA LEU A 251 16.52 -10.41 -8.85
C LEU A 251 16.11 -10.66 -10.31
N GLU A 252 15.82 -9.60 -11.04
CA GLU A 252 15.18 -9.69 -12.36
C GLU A 252 16.16 -9.51 -13.52
N THR A 253 17.41 -9.12 -13.23
CA THR A 253 18.41 -8.81 -14.27
C THR A 253 19.80 -9.30 -13.93
N ASP A 254 20.62 -9.50 -14.97
CA ASP A 254 22.05 -9.79 -14.84
C ASP A 254 22.93 -8.53 -14.91
N LEU A 255 22.34 -7.34 -14.75
CA LEU A 255 23.08 -6.07 -14.82
C LEU A 255 24.28 -6.07 -13.85
N PRO A 256 25.44 -5.51 -14.25
CA PRO A 256 26.56 -5.28 -13.37
C PRO A 256 26.18 -4.44 -12.15
N LEU A 257 26.80 -4.70 -10.99
CA LEU A 257 26.50 -3.94 -9.75
C LEU A 257 26.72 -2.44 -9.89
N LEU A 258 27.66 -2.01 -10.74
CA LEU A 258 27.89 -0.61 -11.01
C LEU A 258 26.71 0.04 -11.75
N ASP A 259 26.14 -0.66 -12.71
CA ASP A 259 24.99 -0.18 -13.47
C ASP A 259 23.75 -0.10 -12.58
N ILE A 260 23.51 -1.13 -11.73
CA ILE A 260 22.42 -1.09 -10.74
C ILE A 260 22.59 0.07 -9.76
N CYS A 261 23.83 0.31 -9.29
CA CYS A 261 24.16 1.45 -8.43
C CYS A 261 23.72 2.77 -9.08
N THR A 262 24.09 2.97 -10.34
CA THR A 262 23.79 4.19 -11.11
C THR A 262 22.29 4.31 -11.42
N GLU A 263 21.67 3.25 -11.91
CA GLU A 263 20.23 3.23 -12.23
C GLU A 263 19.34 3.46 -11.00
N CYS A 264 19.82 3.07 -9.83
CA CYS A 264 19.12 3.35 -8.58
C CYS A 264 19.46 4.72 -7.97
N GLY A 265 20.26 5.55 -8.64
CA GLY A 265 20.56 6.91 -8.22
C GLY A 265 21.61 7.03 -7.12
N PHE A 266 22.40 5.98 -6.86
CA PHE A 266 23.56 6.08 -5.97
C PHE A 266 24.75 6.65 -6.76
N GLN A 267 25.41 7.66 -6.18
CA GLN A 267 26.56 8.32 -6.78
C GLN A 267 27.90 7.61 -6.48
N ASP A 268 27.93 6.74 -5.50
CA ASP A 268 29.11 6.02 -5.04
C ASP A 268 28.77 4.56 -4.75
N GLN A 269 29.53 3.66 -5.38
CA GLN A 269 29.29 2.21 -5.28
C GLN A 269 29.59 1.67 -3.87
N SER A 270 30.59 2.23 -3.17
CA SER A 270 30.92 1.79 -1.81
C SER A 270 29.81 2.17 -0.84
N TYR A 271 29.27 3.38 -0.99
CA TYR A 271 28.10 3.83 -0.24
C TYR A 271 26.85 2.99 -0.56
N PHE A 272 26.63 2.66 -1.84
CA PHE A 272 25.55 1.73 -2.25
C PHE A 272 25.68 0.38 -1.54
N ILE A 273 26.84 -0.29 -1.65
CA ILE A 273 27.06 -1.63 -1.06
C ILE A 273 26.86 -1.59 0.46
N LYS A 274 27.41 -0.56 1.14
CA LYS A 274 27.24 -0.38 2.58
C LYS A 274 25.77 -0.21 2.95
N THR A 275 25.09 0.74 2.30
CA THR A 275 23.70 1.08 2.58
C THR A 275 22.74 -0.10 2.28
N PHE A 276 22.98 -0.79 1.17
CA PHE A 276 22.23 -1.99 0.82
C PHE A 276 22.38 -3.07 1.90
N ARG A 277 23.61 -3.35 2.35
CA ARG A 277 23.89 -4.34 3.41
C ARG A 277 23.27 -3.94 4.76
N GLU A 278 23.33 -2.66 5.14
CA GLU A 278 22.71 -2.17 6.38
C GLU A 278 21.20 -2.36 6.40
N ARG A 279 20.55 -2.32 5.21
CA ARG A 279 19.09 -2.42 5.08
C ARG A 279 18.58 -3.80 4.74
N THR A 280 19.40 -4.71 4.21
CA THR A 280 18.98 -6.04 3.75
C THR A 280 19.74 -7.18 4.45
N GLY A 281 20.67 -6.86 5.34
CA GLY A 281 21.54 -7.87 5.98
C GLY A 281 22.62 -8.47 5.07
N LEU A 282 22.47 -8.39 3.74
CA LEU A 282 23.35 -8.99 2.75
C LEU A 282 23.97 -7.96 1.83
N SER A 283 25.21 -8.22 1.35
CA SER A 283 25.75 -7.40 0.25
C SER A 283 24.98 -7.67 -1.05
N PRO A 284 24.90 -6.71 -2.01
CA PRO A 284 24.20 -6.88 -3.27
C PRO A 284 24.60 -8.16 -4.01
N ALA A 285 25.91 -8.48 -4.06
CA ALA A 285 26.40 -9.67 -4.70
C ALA A 285 25.95 -10.97 -4.01
N ARG A 286 25.89 -10.99 -2.66
CA ARG A 286 25.36 -12.12 -1.90
C ARG A 286 23.86 -12.23 -2.05
N PHE A 287 23.15 -11.15 -2.06
CA PHE A 287 21.70 -11.08 -2.26
C PHE A 287 21.31 -11.72 -3.60
N ARG A 288 21.96 -11.34 -4.71
CA ARG A 288 21.77 -11.97 -6.03
C ARG A 288 22.02 -13.48 -6.03
N LYS A 289 23.08 -13.95 -5.35
CA LYS A 289 23.42 -15.39 -5.29
C LYS A 289 22.41 -16.20 -4.48
N HIS A 290 21.91 -15.67 -3.37
CA HIS A 290 20.92 -16.37 -2.52
C HIS A 290 19.61 -16.57 -3.27
N SER A 291 19.16 -15.57 -4.01
CA SER A 291 17.94 -15.64 -4.81
C SER A 291 18.05 -16.58 -6.01
N GLY A 292 19.24 -16.74 -6.57
CA GLY A 292 19.51 -17.71 -7.63
C GLY A 292 19.49 -19.19 -7.17
N LEU A 293 19.66 -19.44 -5.87
CA LEU A 293 19.57 -20.79 -5.27
C LEU A 293 18.12 -21.19 -4.91
N THR A 294 17.21 -20.22 -4.83
CA THR A 294 15.77 -20.43 -4.60
C THR A 294 14.93 -20.29 -5.87
N ALA A 295 15.56 -20.24 -7.05
CA ALA A 295 14.91 -20.11 -8.37
C ALA A 295 14.16 -21.39 -8.80
N GLY A 296 13.46 -22.03 -7.86
CA GLY A 296 12.38 -22.99 -8.09
C GLY A 296 10.99 -22.42 -7.83
N GLU A 297 10.88 -21.25 -7.16
CA GLU A 297 9.63 -20.53 -6.96
C GLU A 297 9.88 -19.01 -7.09
N PRO A 298 9.07 -18.28 -7.88
CA PRO A 298 9.26 -16.85 -8.07
C PRO A 298 9.07 -16.11 -6.75
N ALA A 299 10.07 -15.34 -6.34
CA ALA A 299 9.99 -14.41 -5.22
C ALA A 299 8.81 -13.46 -5.45
N SER A 300 7.87 -13.44 -4.48
CA SER A 300 6.72 -12.52 -4.32
C SER A 300 6.29 -11.83 -5.63
N SER A 301 5.81 -12.62 -6.56
CA SER A 301 5.06 -12.08 -7.69
C SER A 301 3.66 -11.77 -7.18
N ILE A 302 3.23 -10.53 -7.31
CA ILE A 302 1.82 -10.22 -7.41
C ILE A 302 1.32 -11.05 -8.60
N ARG A 303 0.80 -12.23 -8.34
CA ARG A 303 0.10 -13.01 -9.37
C ARG A 303 -1.29 -12.42 -9.46
N VAL A 304 -1.51 -11.67 -10.53
CA VAL A 304 -2.86 -11.53 -11.05
C VAL A 304 -3.39 -12.95 -11.28
N LEU A 305 -4.57 -13.26 -10.79
CA LEU A 305 -5.21 -14.59 -10.83
C LEU A 305 -5.54 -15.10 -12.25
N GLU A 306 -4.77 -14.70 -13.28
CA GLU A 306 -4.96 -15.14 -14.66
C GLU A 306 -4.27 -16.49 -14.99
N ASP A 307 -3.40 -17.02 -14.10
CA ASP A 307 -2.58 -18.20 -14.36
C ASP A 307 -2.83 -19.38 -13.42
N LEU A 308 -4.06 -19.73 -13.12
CA LEU A 308 -4.37 -21.04 -12.55
C LEU A 308 -4.88 -21.95 -13.68
N PRO A 309 -4.23 -23.11 -13.93
CA PRO A 309 -4.76 -24.09 -14.88
C PRO A 309 -6.07 -24.68 -14.37
N SER A 310 -7.00 -24.81 -15.29
CA SER A 310 -8.32 -25.42 -15.17
C SER A 310 -8.32 -26.83 -14.57
#